data_420063d998d59400f2b8b04ea7356593
#
_entry.id   420063d998d59400f2b8b04ea7356593
#
_cell.length_a   1.000
_cell.length_b   1.000
_cell.length_c   1.000
_cell.angle_alpha   90.00
_cell.angle_beta   90.00
_cell.angle_gamma   90.00
#
_symmetry.space_group_name_H-M   'P 1'
#
loop_
_entity.id
_entity.type
_entity.pdbx_description
1 polymer ?
#
loop_
_entity_poly.entity_id
_entity_poly.type
_entity_poly.pdbx_seq_one_letter_code
_entity_poly.pdbx_strand_id
1 'polypeptide(L)'
;YNDDIYVSGNLGDSFVGLKILQKKIKTSKKLKKYFVKKYFEPEIQIKLAKELLKFANSSIDISDGLIDDLEKMLNMQKLSYKILEEKIPISRNLHTYLKTNNLKKLNFISNGDDYQVLFTAGVDKSRIIESTSKKLGIKISKIGKIMRYSEKPVFINQKGQYLLAKSSGYKHQF
;
A
#
# COMPACT_ATOMS: atom_id res chain seq x y z
N TYR A 1 -14.36 -5.15 12.84
CA TYR A 1 -13.30 -5.29 13.84
C TYR A 1 -12.66 -6.68 13.72
N ASN A 2 -11.33 -6.77 13.93
CA ASN A 2 -10.53 -8.00 13.83
C ASN A 2 -10.28 -8.51 12.38
N ASP A 3 -10.71 -7.80 11.37
CA ASP A 3 -10.34 -8.11 10.00
C ASP A 3 -8.84 -7.93 9.75
N ASP A 4 -8.30 -8.76 8.89
CA ASP A 4 -6.96 -8.56 8.34
C ASP A 4 -7.00 -7.50 7.22
N ILE A 5 -5.93 -6.72 7.11
CA ILE A 5 -5.75 -5.70 6.07
C ILE A 5 -4.81 -6.25 5.00
N TYR A 6 -5.25 -6.16 3.76
CA TYR A 6 -4.52 -6.67 2.59
C TYR A 6 -4.28 -5.57 1.55
N VAL A 7 -3.20 -5.71 0.80
CA VAL A 7 -2.91 -4.87 -0.36
C VAL A 7 -2.45 -5.72 -1.54
N SER A 8 -2.87 -5.35 -2.75
CA SER A 8 -2.39 -5.96 -3.99
C SER A 8 -1.06 -5.35 -4.45
N GLY A 9 -0.32 -6.05 -5.30
CA GLY A 9 0.85 -5.54 -6.01
C GLY A 9 1.99 -5.05 -5.10
N ASN A 10 2.62 -3.95 -5.51
CA ASN A 10 3.69 -3.28 -4.77
C ASN A 10 3.39 -1.78 -4.70
N LEU A 11 3.85 -1.12 -3.63
CA LEU A 11 3.61 0.30 -3.38
C LEU A 11 4.90 1.14 -3.52
N GLY A 12 4.73 2.43 -3.85
CA GLY A 12 5.75 3.45 -3.85
C GLY A 12 6.54 3.59 -5.14
N ASP A 13 6.38 2.72 -6.12
CA ASP A 13 7.08 2.81 -7.40
C ASP A 13 6.65 4.04 -8.19
N SER A 14 5.35 4.34 -8.23
CA SER A 14 4.78 5.47 -8.96
C SER A 14 5.25 6.79 -8.39
N PHE A 15 5.30 6.92 -7.07
CA PHE A 15 5.83 8.11 -6.40
C PHE A 15 7.30 8.41 -6.78
N VAL A 16 8.16 7.38 -6.85
CA VAL A 16 9.54 7.56 -7.35
C VAL A 16 9.53 8.07 -8.78
N GLY A 17 8.66 7.52 -9.64
CA GLY A 17 8.47 7.95 -11.02
C GLY A 17 8.13 9.44 -11.11
N LEU A 18 7.13 9.88 -10.34
CA LEU A 18 6.74 11.29 -10.22
C LEU A 18 7.90 12.18 -9.78
N LYS A 19 8.64 11.79 -8.73
CA LYS A 19 9.78 12.59 -8.24
C LYS A 19 10.94 12.68 -9.24
N ILE A 20 11.13 11.65 -10.07
CA ILE A 20 12.10 11.69 -11.18
C ILE A 20 11.65 12.68 -12.26
N LEU A 21 10.36 12.68 -12.64
CA LEU A 21 9.80 13.63 -13.61
C LEU A 21 9.90 15.07 -13.11
N GLN A 22 9.67 15.29 -11.80
CA GLN A 22 9.86 16.57 -11.13
C GLN A 22 11.33 16.97 -10.94
N LYS A 23 12.30 16.17 -11.43
CA LYS A 23 13.76 16.37 -11.27
C LYS A 23 14.23 16.40 -9.80
N LYS A 24 13.41 15.89 -8.86
CA LYS A 24 13.74 15.81 -7.42
C LYS A 24 14.55 14.58 -7.05
N ILE A 25 14.54 13.54 -7.90
CA ILE A 25 15.28 12.30 -7.73
C ILE A 25 16.14 12.07 -8.97
N LYS A 26 17.42 11.74 -8.74
CA LYS A 26 18.34 11.27 -9.77
C LYS A 26 18.61 9.78 -9.56
N THR A 27 18.64 9.01 -10.65
CA THR A 27 18.90 7.57 -10.60
C THR A 27 19.46 7.06 -11.93
N SER A 28 19.86 5.79 -12.01
CA SER A 28 20.36 5.20 -13.25
C SER A 28 19.31 5.22 -14.37
N LYS A 29 19.73 5.22 -15.62
CA LYS A 29 18.84 5.20 -16.80
C LYS A 29 17.84 4.03 -16.75
N LYS A 30 18.28 2.85 -16.27
CA LYS A 30 17.45 1.64 -16.11
C LYS A 30 16.34 1.85 -15.09
N LEU A 31 16.66 2.33 -13.89
CA LEU A 31 15.68 2.59 -12.82
C LEU A 31 14.74 3.74 -13.19
N LYS A 32 15.27 4.80 -13.83
CA LYS A 32 14.42 5.89 -14.35
C LYS A 32 13.35 5.36 -15.30
N LYS A 33 13.73 4.55 -16.31
CA LYS A 33 12.75 3.95 -17.24
C LYS A 33 11.71 3.13 -16.51
N TYR A 34 12.10 2.33 -15.53
CA TYR A 34 11.20 1.48 -14.75
C TYR A 34 10.18 2.31 -13.95
N PHE A 35 10.64 3.25 -13.11
CA PHE A 35 9.75 4.01 -12.24
C PHE A 35 8.86 4.98 -13.00
N VAL A 36 9.37 5.65 -14.03
CA VAL A 36 8.58 6.54 -14.89
C VAL A 36 7.48 5.75 -15.61
N LYS A 37 7.78 4.53 -16.06
CA LYS A 37 6.74 3.65 -16.63
C LYS A 37 5.66 3.32 -15.59
N LYS A 38 6.03 2.98 -14.35
CA LYS A 38 5.04 2.67 -13.29
C LYS A 38 4.12 3.85 -12.96
N TYR A 39 4.61 5.08 -13.07
CA TYR A 39 3.81 6.28 -12.90
C TYR A 39 2.79 6.49 -14.03
N PHE A 40 3.21 6.33 -15.30
CA PHE A 40 2.33 6.55 -16.45
C PHE A 40 1.42 5.35 -16.76
N GLU A 41 1.83 4.15 -16.40
CA GLU A 41 1.14 2.89 -16.70
C GLU A 41 0.98 2.07 -15.42
N PRO A 42 0.12 2.51 -14.47
CA PRO A 42 -0.14 1.75 -13.25
C PRO A 42 -0.85 0.42 -13.57
N GLU A 43 -0.56 -0.62 -12.80
CA GLU A 43 -1.19 -1.93 -12.95
C GLU A 43 -2.56 -1.96 -12.27
N ILE A 44 -3.62 -1.67 -13.00
CA ILE A 44 -4.98 -1.70 -12.48
C ILE A 44 -5.46 -3.15 -12.30
N GLN A 45 -5.91 -3.49 -11.10
CA GLN A 45 -6.22 -4.87 -10.70
C GLN A 45 -7.67 -5.28 -11.02
N ILE A 46 -8.11 -5.13 -12.28
CA ILE A 46 -9.49 -5.42 -12.73
C ILE A 46 -9.90 -6.88 -12.44
N LYS A 47 -8.97 -7.82 -12.63
CA LYS A 47 -9.25 -9.25 -12.36
C LYS A 47 -9.48 -9.51 -10.87
N LEU A 48 -8.75 -8.83 -10.00
CA LEU A 48 -8.93 -8.92 -8.57
C LEU A 48 -10.26 -8.30 -8.13
N ALA A 49 -10.64 -7.16 -8.70
CA ALA A 49 -11.88 -6.47 -8.37
C ALA A 49 -13.12 -7.39 -8.47
N LYS A 50 -13.18 -8.28 -9.47
CA LYS A 50 -14.25 -9.26 -9.64
C LYS A 50 -14.28 -10.33 -8.56
N GLU A 51 -13.15 -10.63 -7.94
CA GLU A 51 -13.04 -11.66 -6.90
C GLU A 51 -13.26 -11.10 -5.49
N LEU A 52 -13.13 -9.78 -5.28
CA LEU A 52 -13.26 -9.14 -3.96
C LEU A 52 -14.59 -9.45 -3.28
N LEU A 53 -15.70 -9.50 -4.03
CA LEU A 53 -17.03 -9.81 -3.52
C LEU A 53 -17.12 -11.14 -2.76
N LYS A 54 -16.16 -12.05 -2.96
CA LYS A 54 -16.14 -13.36 -2.31
C LYS A 54 -15.55 -13.33 -0.90
N PHE A 55 -14.76 -12.31 -0.59
CA PHE A 55 -13.99 -12.31 0.67
C PHE A 55 -13.76 -10.93 1.29
N ALA A 56 -13.85 -9.84 0.54
CA ALA A 56 -13.59 -8.51 1.09
C ALA A 56 -14.82 -7.94 1.80
N ASN A 57 -14.60 -7.37 2.99
CA ASN A 57 -15.62 -6.64 3.74
C ASN A 57 -15.67 -5.17 3.34
N SER A 58 -14.52 -4.60 2.98
CA SER A 58 -14.39 -3.25 2.39
C SER A 58 -13.19 -3.20 1.46
N SER A 59 -13.22 -2.30 0.49
CA SER A 59 -12.10 -2.10 -0.43
C SER A 59 -12.08 -0.68 -0.97
N ILE A 60 -10.86 -0.19 -1.28
CA ILE A 60 -10.58 1.09 -1.92
C ILE A 60 -9.33 0.94 -2.77
N ASP A 61 -9.15 1.77 -3.81
CA ASP A 61 -7.87 1.90 -4.50
C ASP A 61 -6.91 2.80 -3.72
N ILE A 62 -5.60 2.60 -3.90
CA ILE A 62 -4.56 3.45 -3.31
C ILE A 62 -4.19 4.52 -4.34
N SER A 63 -4.89 5.64 -4.28
CA SER A 63 -4.70 6.81 -5.15
C SER A 63 -4.04 7.99 -4.44
N ASP A 64 -4.36 8.24 -3.17
CA ASP A 64 -3.77 9.32 -2.37
C ASP A 64 -2.63 8.85 -1.47
N GLY A 65 -2.56 7.55 -1.21
CA GLY A 65 -1.53 6.90 -0.42
C GLY A 65 -2.09 5.93 0.61
N LEU A 66 -1.30 4.92 0.97
CA LEU A 66 -1.76 3.81 1.81
C LEU A 66 -2.46 4.28 3.10
N ILE A 67 -1.92 5.31 3.77
CA ILE A 67 -2.46 5.77 5.05
C ILE A 67 -3.76 6.53 4.85
N ASP A 68 -3.77 7.48 3.92
CA ASP A 68 -4.91 8.35 3.67
C ASP A 68 -6.11 7.54 3.17
N ASP A 69 -5.88 6.60 2.26
CA ASP A 69 -6.93 5.74 1.72
C ASP A 69 -7.42 4.72 2.73
N LEU A 70 -6.54 4.20 3.62
CA LEU A 70 -6.95 3.36 4.74
C LEU A 70 -7.85 4.15 5.70
N GLU A 71 -7.48 5.38 6.05
CA GLU A 71 -8.28 6.23 6.92
C GLU A 71 -9.62 6.60 6.31
N LYS A 72 -9.67 6.89 4.99
CA LYS A 72 -10.93 7.08 4.26
C LYS A 72 -11.81 5.84 4.29
N MET A 73 -11.23 4.66 4.05
CA MET A 73 -11.97 3.40 4.07
C MET A 73 -12.57 3.11 5.45
N LEU A 74 -11.90 3.54 6.53
CA LEU A 74 -12.35 3.37 7.92
C LEU A 74 -13.17 4.56 8.44
N ASN A 75 -13.33 5.62 7.63
CA ASN A 75 -14.02 6.84 8.03
C ASN A 75 -15.44 6.52 8.54
N MET A 76 -15.82 7.15 9.66
CA MET A 76 -17.12 7.03 10.32
C MET A 76 -17.45 5.64 10.92
N GLN A 77 -16.56 4.63 10.79
CA GLN A 77 -16.83 3.28 11.33
C GLN A 77 -16.36 3.10 12.77
N LYS A 78 -15.77 4.13 13.40
CA LYS A 78 -15.20 4.05 14.75
C LYS A 78 -14.27 2.83 14.89
N LEU A 79 -13.34 2.68 13.95
CA LEU A 79 -12.32 1.64 13.91
C LEU A 79 -10.93 2.25 13.94
N SER A 80 -9.95 1.44 14.29
CA SER A 80 -8.53 1.75 14.26
C SER A 80 -7.77 0.67 13.51
N TYR A 81 -6.45 0.80 13.36
CA TYR A 81 -5.64 -0.18 12.64
C TYR A 81 -4.24 -0.34 13.21
N LYS A 82 -3.67 -1.51 12.95
CA LYS A 82 -2.26 -1.81 13.18
C LYS A 82 -1.63 -2.28 11.88
N ILE A 83 -0.63 -1.56 11.37
CA ILE A 83 0.12 -1.90 10.16
C ILE A 83 1.55 -2.29 10.52
N LEU A 84 2.05 -3.34 9.88
CA LEU A 84 3.44 -3.82 10.00
C LEU A 84 4.21 -3.37 8.75
N GLU A 85 5.13 -2.41 8.90
CA GLU A 85 5.87 -1.80 7.79
C GLU A 85 6.59 -2.85 6.92
N GLU A 86 7.19 -3.85 7.54
CA GLU A 86 7.91 -4.92 6.82
C GLU A 86 7.01 -5.75 5.92
N LYS A 87 5.72 -5.86 6.27
CA LYS A 87 4.73 -6.62 5.48
C LYS A 87 4.23 -5.89 4.25
N ILE A 88 4.39 -4.56 4.20
CA ILE A 88 3.97 -3.78 3.04
C ILE A 88 4.87 -4.14 1.85
N PRO A 89 4.29 -4.59 0.73
CA PRO A 89 5.07 -5.01 -0.43
C PRO A 89 5.65 -3.81 -1.19
N ILE A 90 6.92 -3.90 -1.53
CA ILE A 90 7.60 -2.98 -2.46
C ILE A 90 8.28 -3.78 -3.56
N SER A 91 8.54 -3.16 -4.70
CA SER A 91 9.28 -3.80 -5.78
C SER A 91 10.76 -4.02 -5.43
N ARG A 92 11.39 -4.99 -6.12
CA ARG A 92 12.84 -5.20 -5.99
C ARG A 92 13.64 -3.94 -6.39
N ASN A 93 13.16 -3.19 -7.38
CA ASN A 93 13.79 -1.96 -7.82
C ASN A 93 13.72 -0.86 -6.75
N LEU A 94 12.55 -0.70 -6.10
CA LEU A 94 12.39 0.23 -4.99
C LEU A 94 13.23 -0.19 -3.79
N HIS A 95 13.22 -1.47 -3.41
CA HIS A 95 14.04 -1.98 -2.33
C HIS A 95 15.53 -1.66 -2.56
N THR A 96 16.05 -1.94 -3.76
CA THR A 96 17.43 -1.63 -4.13
C THR A 96 17.70 -0.13 -4.04
N TYR A 97 16.80 0.70 -4.60
CA TYR A 97 16.92 2.15 -4.57
C TYR A 97 16.97 2.71 -3.13
N LEU A 98 16.07 2.25 -2.26
CA LEU A 98 16.03 2.67 -0.86
C LEU A 98 17.31 2.30 -0.11
N LYS A 99 17.76 1.04 -0.28
CA LYS A 99 18.99 0.55 0.35
C LYS A 99 20.24 1.33 -0.09
N THR A 100 20.39 1.55 -1.40
CA THR A 100 21.55 2.28 -1.95
C THR A 100 21.62 3.73 -1.47
N ASN A 101 20.47 4.37 -1.25
CA ASN A 101 20.40 5.79 -0.86
C ASN A 101 20.12 5.99 0.64
N ASN A 102 20.11 4.92 1.45
CA ASN A 102 19.80 4.94 2.89
C ASN A 102 18.47 5.67 3.20
N LEU A 103 17.42 5.35 2.45
CA LEU A 103 16.11 6.00 2.54
C LEU A 103 15.10 5.13 3.30
N LYS A 104 14.19 5.77 4.04
CA LYS A 104 13.13 5.09 4.78
C LYS A 104 11.98 4.71 3.84
N LYS A 105 11.53 3.46 3.90
CA LYS A 105 10.43 2.90 3.10
C LYS A 105 9.14 3.71 3.26
N LEU A 106 8.81 4.11 4.49
CA LEU A 106 7.59 4.82 4.82
C LEU A 106 7.40 6.11 3.99
N ASN A 107 8.48 6.82 3.69
CA ASN A 107 8.44 8.05 2.89
C ASN A 107 7.99 7.84 1.44
N PHE A 108 7.93 6.60 0.97
CA PHE A 108 7.58 6.26 -0.42
C PHE A 108 6.21 5.59 -0.51
N ILE A 109 5.86 4.74 0.44
CA ILE A 109 4.59 3.99 0.44
C ILE A 109 3.39 4.81 0.96
N SER A 110 3.64 5.96 1.59
CA SER A 110 2.60 6.89 2.09
C SER A 110 2.14 7.89 1.03
N ASN A 111 2.61 7.74 -0.20
CA ASN A 111 2.23 8.62 -1.31
C ASN A 111 1.38 7.83 -2.31
N GLY A 112 0.60 8.53 -3.11
CA GLY A 112 -0.39 7.94 -4.00
C GLY A 112 0.13 7.51 -5.38
N ASP A 113 -0.80 7.41 -6.31
CA ASP A 113 -0.62 7.02 -7.72
C ASP A 113 -0.22 5.55 -7.95
N ASP A 114 -0.31 4.68 -6.95
CA ASP A 114 0.00 3.25 -7.12
C ASP A 114 -1.18 2.45 -7.71
N TYR A 115 -2.42 2.91 -7.50
CA TYR A 115 -3.68 2.29 -7.97
C TYR A 115 -3.78 0.79 -7.67
N GLN A 116 -3.18 0.38 -6.54
CA GLN A 116 -3.35 -0.97 -6.02
C GLN A 116 -4.61 -1.05 -5.16
N VAL A 117 -5.14 -2.25 -4.98
CA VAL A 117 -6.33 -2.47 -4.16
C VAL A 117 -5.93 -2.67 -2.70
N LEU A 118 -6.46 -1.83 -1.83
CA LEU A 118 -6.46 -1.99 -0.38
C LEU A 118 -7.81 -2.57 0.04
N PHE A 119 -7.83 -3.61 0.86
CA PHE A 119 -9.09 -4.20 1.32
C PHE A 119 -8.95 -4.86 2.70
N THR A 120 -10.09 -5.05 3.36
CA THR A 120 -10.19 -5.82 4.61
C THR A 120 -10.94 -7.11 4.38
N ALA A 121 -10.60 -8.14 5.13
CA ALA A 121 -11.28 -9.42 5.10
C ALA A 121 -11.20 -10.14 6.45
N GLY A 122 -12.22 -10.95 6.75
CA GLY A 122 -12.21 -11.81 7.92
C GLY A 122 -11.04 -12.79 7.91
N VAL A 123 -10.53 -13.14 9.09
CA VAL A 123 -9.37 -14.03 9.25
C VAL A 123 -9.60 -15.41 8.60
N ASP A 124 -10.86 -15.87 8.56
CA ASP A 124 -11.30 -17.12 7.92
C ASP A 124 -11.13 -17.11 6.40
N LYS A 125 -11.03 -15.92 5.79
CA LYS A 125 -10.91 -15.74 4.34
C LYS A 125 -9.47 -15.91 3.81
N SER A 126 -8.47 -16.07 4.68
CA SER A 126 -7.06 -16.13 4.29
C SER A 126 -6.76 -17.17 3.20
N ARG A 127 -7.36 -18.36 3.28
CA ARG A 127 -7.17 -19.45 2.30
C ARG A 127 -7.72 -19.10 0.91
N ILE A 128 -8.92 -18.50 0.83
CA ILE A 128 -9.51 -18.11 -0.46
C ILE A 128 -8.73 -16.95 -1.08
N ILE A 129 -8.23 -16.00 -0.27
CA ILE A 129 -7.39 -14.90 -0.73
C ILE A 129 -6.07 -15.43 -1.31
N GLU A 130 -5.41 -16.36 -0.61
CA GLU A 130 -4.18 -16.98 -1.11
C GLU A 130 -4.41 -17.76 -2.42
N SER A 131 -5.47 -18.54 -2.49
CA SER A 131 -5.86 -19.27 -3.71
C SER A 131 -6.13 -18.31 -4.87
N THR A 132 -6.85 -17.21 -4.62
CA THR A 132 -7.15 -16.17 -5.63
C THR A 132 -5.86 -15.49 -6.09
N SER A 133 -4.96 -15.13 -5.17
CA SER A 133 -3.64 -14.57 -5.49
C SER A 133 -2.86 -15.46 -6.47
N LYS A 134 -2.78 -16.77 -6.18
CA LYS A 134 -2.12 -17.76 -7.05
C LYS A 134 -2.83 -17.89 -8.41
N LYS A 135 -4.15 -18.03 -8.42
CA LYS A 135 -4.97 -18.17 -9.64
C LYS A 135 -4.80 -16.99 -10.59
N LEU A 136 -4.79 -15.77 -10.05
CA LEU A 136 -4.70 -14.55 -10.85
C LEU A 136 -3.27 -14.13 -11.17
N GLY A 137 -2.26 -14.72 -10.51
CA GLY A 137 -0.87 -14.27 -10.60
C GLY A 137 -0.65 -12.87 -10.03
N ILE A 138 -1.54 -12.41 -9.12
CA ILE A 138 -1.49 -11.10 -8.48
C ILE A 138 -0.96 -11.27 -7.07
N LYS A 139 0.11 -10.56 -6.73
CA LYS A 139 0.61 -10.54 -5.35
C LYS A 139 -0.43 -9.87 -4.45
N ILE A 140 -0.87 -10.58 -3.41
CA ILE A 140 -1.73 -10.04 -2.35
C ILE A 140 -0.98 -10.23 -1.03
N SER A 141 -0.80 -9.17 -0.27
CA SER A 141 -0.02 -9.18 0.97
C SER A 141 -0.88 -8.73 2.14
N LYS A 142 -0.94 -9.56 3.19
CA LYS A 142 -1.49 -9.14 4.49
C LYS A 142 -0.48 -8.19 5.15
N ILE A 143 -0.92 -6.96 5.44
CA ILE A 143 -0.06 -5.89 5.95
C ILE A 143 -0.39 -5.47 7.37
N GLY A 144 -1.56 -5.87 7.89
CA GLY A 144 -1.99 -5.41 9.20
C GLY A 144 -3.33 -5.99 9.62
N LYS A 145 -3.96 -5.31 10.57
CA LYS A 145 -5.22 -5.72 11.18
C LYS A 145 -6.06 -4.51 11.58
N ILE A 146 -7.38 -4.64 11.47
CA ILE A 146 -8.35 -3.68 11.99
C ILE A 146 -8.51 -3.89 13.50
N MET A 147 -8.39 -2.79 14.25
CA MET A 147 -8.43 -2.73 15.70
C MET A 147 -9.69 -2.02 16.18
N ARG A 148 -9.97 -2.08 17.48
CA ARG A 148 -11.05 -1.29 18.10
C ARG A 148 -10.70 0.20 18.08
N TYR A 149 -11.68 1.06 18.03
CA TYR A 149 -11.50 2.52 18.04
C TYR A 149 -10.77 3.06 19.28
N SER A 150 -10.91 2.37 20.42
CA SER A 150 -10.19 2.72 21.67
C SER A 150 -8.66 2.60 21.55
N GLU A 151 -8.19 1.89 20.53
CA GLU A 151 -6.77 1.72 20.25
C GLU A 151 -6.32 2.78 19.23
N LYS A 152 -5.18 3.43 19.50
CA LYS A 152 -4.63 4.41 18.55
C LYS A 152 -4.14 3.72 17.27
N PRO A 153 -4.33 4.33 16.08
CA PRO A 153 -3.73 3.84 14.85
C PRO A 153 -2.21 3.75 14.98
N VAL A 154 -1.64 2.60 14.60
CA VAL A 154 -0.20 2.37 14.75
C VAL A 154 0.43 1.77 13.50
N PHE A 155 1.59 2.31 13.15
CA PHE A 155 2.56 1.70 12.26
C PHE A 155 3.74 1.18 13.08
N ILE A 156 4.15 -0.05 12.83
CA ILE A 156 5.21 -0.71 13.60
C ILE A 156 6.28 -1.22 12.63
N ASN A 157 7.55 -0.95 12.94
CA ASN A 157 8.70 -1.51 12.21
C ASN A 157 9.07 -2.91 12.74
N GLN A 158 10.06 -3.55 12.10
CA GLN A 158 10.56 -4.89 12.50
C GLN A 158 11.08 -4.96 13.94
N LYS A 159 11.49 -3.83 14.52
CA LYS A 159 11.98 -3.75 15.90
C LYS A 159 10.86 -3.51 16.92
N GLY A 160 9.60 -3.52 16.49
CA GLY A 160 8.45 -3.24 17.35
C GLY A 160 8.29 -1.75 17.73
N GLN A 161 9.07 -0.85 17.08
CA GLN A 161 8.98 0.58 17.35
C GLN A 161 7.82 1.20 16.57
N TYR A 162 7.11 2.10 17.24
CA TYR A 162 6.05 2.89 16.61
C TYR A 162 6.64 3.88 15.60
N LEU A 163 6.12 3.88 14.39
CA LEU A 163 6.45 4.85 13.36
C LEU A 163 5.37 5.93 13.34
N LEU A 164 5.78 7.18 13.35
CA LEU A 164 4.89 8.28 13.05
C LEU A 164 4.67 8.31 11.52
N ALA A 165 3.55 7.76 11.09
CA ALA A 165 3.08 7.92 9.74
C ALA A 165 2.41 9.30 9.66
N LYS A 166 3.10 10.27 9.09
CA LYS A 166 2.45 11.53 8.70
C LYS A 166 1.69 11.26 7.41
N SER A 167 0.37 11.55 7.40
CA SER A 167 -0.39 11.68 6.18
C SER A 167 0.37 12.67 5.27
N SER A 168 0.87 12.15 4.15
CA SER A 168 1.56 12.95 3.13
C SER A 168 0.84 12.82 1.79
N GLY A 169 -0.39 12.31 1.82
CA GLY A 169 -1.24 12.12 0.67
C GLY A 169 -1.55 13.43 -0.05
N TYR A 170 -1.96 13.32 -1.28
CA TYR A 170 -2.34 14.48 -2.10
C TYR A 170 -3.57 15.16 -1.50
N LYS A 171 -3.41 16.38 -1.00
CA LYS A 171 -4.53 17.21 -0.56
C LYS A 171 -5.00 18.05 -1.74
N HIS A 172 -6.22 17.80 -2.22
CA HIS A 172 -6.88 18.71 -3.14
C HIS A 172 -7.04 20.07 -2.44
N GLN A 173 -6.39 21.09 -2.95
CA GLN A 173 -6.66 22.48 -2.57
C GLN A 173 -7.75 22.99 -3.54
N PHE A 174 -8.97 23.12 -3.03
CA PHE A 174 -10.04 23.80 -3.72
C PHE A 174 -10.00 25.29 -3.38
#